data_b65ed51e38353da0c18132dca7679118
#
_entry.id   b65ed51e38353da0c18132dca7679118
#
_cell.length_a   1.000
_cell.length_b   1.000
_cell.length_c   1.000
_cell.angle_alpha   90.00
_cell.angle_beta   90.00
_cell.angle_gamma   90.00
#
_symmetry.space_group_name_H-M   'P 1'
#
loop_
_entity.id
_entity.type
_entity.pdbx_description
1 polymer ?
#
loop_
_entity_poly.entity_id
_entity_poly.type
_entity_poly.pdbx_seq_one_letter_code
_entity_poly.pdbx_strand_id
1 'polypeptide(L)'
;MAIDYAGGLSILSSSSSTFSSKSMQDVIYEKITEQYKAKIEKASEARSEVYDSRAKYYEAQNEKLSMVRGGVSNAVESIGGAVEGAKKIKDLIFDLKVLLESADRDPTYYAQEFDKKLAAINSEVQERAGVYNLLGAKSRTNYEARDYDLKVDESGTAVTLQGYNMSVDYMITDSDGKFWVPDMQNSIKRYDNYDAADLNIDTTFSTAQTAAAGSGSATSKVITRTDTDYANSAISFNVDGVDYTGTISKGGLNVGQSWIYGGFDSPEGIAQAASEVEDALENAEMMVAQLSAMQVTTEGQYNILENTTIQNKSEMTKALIAQMQEEYSFAAKLKREYEGAVTSIASIAQTQGQYTEVFGSILGDNKLMNFMFNQTV
;
A
#
# COMPACT_ATOMS: atom_id res chain seq x y z
N MET A 1 4.03 -22.53 17.32
CA MET A 1 5.08 -23.05 18.25
C MET A 1 4.38 -24.01 19.18
N ALA A 2 4.48 -25.31 18.94
CA ALA A 2 3.89 -26.31 19.82
C ALA A 2 4.71 -26.34 21.12
N ILE A 3 4.09 -25.97 22.22
CA ILE A 3 4.73 -26.05 23.55
C ILE A 3 4.70 -27.53 23.94
N ASP A 4 5.87 -28.12 24.09
CA ASP A 4 6.04 -29.51 24.46
C ASP A 4 5.62 -29.71 25.94
N TYR A 5 4.38 -30.16 26.13
CA TYR A 5 3.80 -30.50 27.43
C TYR A 5 4.42 -31.76 28.04
N ALA A 6 5.39 -32.39 27.40
CA ALA A 6 6.06 -33.60 27.85
C ALA A 6 6.78 -33.46 29.22
N GLY A 7 7.23 -32.24 29.58
CA GLY A 7 7.93 -31.99 30.82
C GLY A 7 7.09 -32.15 32.11
N GLY A 8 5.77 -31.93 32.05
CA GLY A 8 4.85 -32.11 33.20
C GLY A 8 4.30 -33.52 33.36
N LEU A 9 4.30 -34.30 32.30
CA LEU A 9 3.78 -35.68 32.28
C LEU A 9 4.85 -36.75 32.51
N SER A 10 6.14 -36.41 32.39
CA SER A 10 7.24 -37.37 32.58
C SER A 10 7.37 -37.89 34.02
N ILE A 11 6.82 -37.14 34.99
CA ILE A 11 6.80 -37.57 36.41
C ILE A 11 5.74 -38.68 36.65
N LEU A 12 4.75 -38.83 35.74
CA LEU A 12 3.68 -39.83 35.86
C LEU A 12 4.02 -41.15 35.15
N SER A 13 5.11 -41.21 34.37
CA SER A 13 5.43 -42.37 33.53
C SER A 13 6.57 -43.26 34.06
N SER A 14 7.18 -42.96 35.22
CA SER A 14 8.37 -43.67 35.69
C SER A 14 8.08 -44.87 36.64
N SER A 15 6.86 -45.39 36.64
CA SER A 15 6.60 -46.61 37.42
C SER A 15 5.76 -47.61 36.64
N SER A 16 6.36 -48.33 35.73
CA SER A 16 5.80 -49.63 35.32
C SER A 16 6.80 -50.50 34.57
N SER A 17 7.45 -51.38 35.28
CA SER A 17 7.88 -52.66 34.70
C SER A 17 8.08 -53.68 35.79
N THR A 18 7.05 -54.41 36.16
CA THR A 18 7.15 -55.83 36.55
C THR A 18 5.74 -56.43 36.50
N PHE A 19 5.56 -57.42 35.71
CA PHE A 19 4.36 -58.30 35.69
C PHE A 19 4.25 -59.04 37.04
N SER A 20 3.37 -58.51 37.90
CA SER A 20 2.85 -59.25 39.06
C SER A 20 1.41 -58.76 39.25
N SER A 21 0.52 -59.65 39.63
CA SER A 21 -0.92 -59.41 39.77
C SER A 21 -1.20 -57.99 40.29
N LYS A 22 -1.75 -57.10 39.42
CA LYS A 22 -2.07 -55.72 39.79
C LYS A 22 -2.90 -55.74 41.07
N SER A 23 -2.42 -55.12 42.11
CA SER A 23 -3.18 -54.93 43.31
C SER A 23 -4.40 -53.99 42.99
N MET A 24 -5.47 -54.10 43.74
CA MET A 24 -6.63 -53.22 43.58
C MET A 24 -6.23 -51.73 43.64
N GLN A 25 -5.15 -51.44 44.35
CA GLN A 25 -4.56 -50.09 44.47
C GLN A 25 -3.94 -49.64 43.18
N ASP A 26 -3.20 -50.48 42.48
CA ASP A 26 -2.59 -50.15 41.18
C ASP A 26 -3.64 -49.84 40.13
N VAL A 27 -4.76 -50.56 40.13
CA VAL A 27 -5.89 -50.33 39.23
C VAL A 27 -6.56 -48.96 39.53
N ILE A 28 -6.72 -48.59 40.78
CA ILE A 28 -7.28 -47.31 41.20
C ILE A 28 -6.35 -46.15 40.81
N TYR A 29 -5.04 -46.31 41.03
CA TYR A 29 -4.02 -45.32 40.62
C TYR A 29 -4.00 -45.10 39.12
N GLU A 30 -4.03 -46.17 38.33
CA GLU A 30 -4.07 -46.09 36.88
C GLU A 30 -5.32 -45.35 36.42
N LYS A 31 -6.48 -45.69 36.97
CA LYS A 31 -7.77 -45.06 36.60
C LYS A 31 -7.85 -43.58 36.97
N ILE A 32 -7.30 -43.20 38.11
CA ILE A 32 -7.24 -41.78 38.50
C ILE A 32 -6.26 -41.04 37.63
N THR A 33 -5.11 -41.60 37.34
CA THR A 33 -4.14 -40.98 36.42
C THR A 33 -4.73 -40.75 35.02
N GLU A 34 -5.45 -41.73 34.47
CA GLU A 34 -6.16 -41.60 33.21
C GLU A 34 -7.24 -40.54 33.24
N GLN A 35 -8.03 -40.46 34.34
CA GLN A 35 -9.06 -39.42 34.49
C GLN A 35 -8.46 -38.00 34.53
N TYR A 36 -7.35 -37.81 35.23
CA TYR A 36 -6.68 -36.52 35.30
C TYR A 36 -6.02 -36.15 33.96
N LYS A 37 -5.40 -37.10 33.26
CA LYS A 37 -4.92 -36.90 31.88
C LYS A 37 -6.04 -36.46 30.94
N ALA A 38 -7.15 -37.18 30.95
CA ALA A 38 -8.30 -36.83 30.09
C ALA A 38 -8.89 -35.45 30.45
N LYS A 39 -8.93 -35.04 31.72
CA LYS A 39 -9.34 -33.71 32.15
C LYS A 39 -8.38 -32.62 31.65
N ILE A 40 -7.06 -32.86 31.71
CA ILE A 40 -6.06 -31.92 31.21
C ILE A 40 -6.24 -31.72 29.70
N GLU A 41 -6.31 -32.83 28.96
CA GLU A 41 -6.44 -32.81 27.49
C GLU A 41 -7.70 -32.10 27.04
N LYS A 42 -8.87 -32.46 27.56
CA LYS A 42 -10.15 -31.84 27.24
C LYS A 42 -10.19 -30.33 27.58
N ALA A 43 -9.57 -29.93 28.68
CA ALA A 43 -9.54 -28.52 29.08
C ALA A 43 -8.53 -27.71 28.26
N SER A 44 -7.42 -28.32 27.84
CA SER A 44 -6.43 -27.72 26.94
C SER A 44 -7.05 -27.51 25.55
N GLU A 45 -7.73 -28.50 25.01
CA GLU A 45 -8.43 -28.40 23.72
C GLU A 45 -9.48 -27.29 23.70
N ALA A 46 -10.36 -27.25 24.71
CA ALA A 46 -11.42 -26.24 24.78
C ALA A 46 -10.90 -24.81 24.91
N ARG A 47 -9.75 -24.62 25.56
CA ARG A 47 -9.08 -23.31 25.68
C ARG A 47 -8.35 -22.92 24.42
N SER A 48 -7.61 -23.85 23.82
CA SER A 48 -6.92 -23.65 22.55
C SER A 48 -7.92 -23.16 21.50
N GLU A 49 -9.11 -23.74 21.40
CA GLU A 49 -10.14 -23.36 20.45
C GLU A 49 -10.56 -21.89 20.61
N VAL A 50 -10.76 -21.39 21.82
CA VAL A 50 -11.14 -20.00 22.10
C VAL A 50 -10.04 -19.02 21.68
N TYR A 51 -8.79 -19.33 22.01
CA TYR A 51 -7.65 -18.46 21.71
C TYR A 51 -7.25 -18.52 20.25
N ASP A 52 -7.33 -19.68 19.60
CA ASP A 52 -7.14 -19.83 18.17
C ASP A 52 -8.18 -19.01 17.36
N SER A 53 -9.41 -18.97 17.84
CA SER A 53 -10.46 -18.15 17.23
C SER A 53 -10.13 -16.66 17.31
N ARG A 54 -9.60 -16.17 18.44
CA ARG A 54 -9.18 -14.77 18.60
C ARG A 54 -7.94 -14.46 17.76
N ALA A 55 -6.95 -15.34 17.76
CA ALA A 55 -5.74 -15.18 16.95
C ALA A 55 -6.09 -15.11 15.46
N LYS A 56 -6.92 -16.02 14.96
CA LYS A 56 -7.42 -16.02 13.58
C LYS A 56 -8.21 -14.77 13.23
N TYR A 57 -9.00 -14.25 14.16
CA TYR A 57 -9.71 -12.98 13.95
C TYR A 57 -8.75 -11.82 13.69
N TYR A 58 -7.74 -11.63 14.56
CA TYR A 58 -6.74 -10.56 14.38
C TYR A 58 -5.84 -10.80 13.16
N GLU A 59 -5.53 -12.04 12.85
CA GLU A 59 -4.77 -12.42 11.66
C GLU A 59 -5.54 -12.04 10.38
N ALA A 60 -6.81 -12.41 10.29
CA ALA A 60 -7.68 -12.04 9.17
C ALA A 60 -7.87 -10.51 9.04
N GLN A 61 -7.96 -9.79 10.17
CA GLN A 61 -7.96 -8.33 10.16
C GLN A 61 -6.66 -7.75 9.63
N ASN A 62 -5.51 -8.26 10.09
CA ASN A 62 -4.21 -7.80 9.62
C ASN A 62 -3.97 -8.12 8.14
N GLU A 63 -4.49 -9.22 7.64
CA GLU A 63 -4.43 -9.56 6.21
C GLU A 63 -5.18 -8.53 5.36
N LYS A 64 -6.42 -8.18 5.76
CA LYS A 64 -7.20 -7.14 5.09
C LYS A 64 -6.51 -5.76 5.15
N LEU A 65 -6.02 -5.37 6.33
CA LEU A 65 -5.26 -4.13 6.50
C LEU A 65 -4.00 -4.11 5.64
N SER A 66 -3.33 -5.24 5.46
CA SER A 66 -2.14 -5.35 4.62
C SER A 66 -2.43 -5.07 3.14
N MET A 67 -3.58 -5.55 2.63
CA MET A 67 -4.01 -5.27 1.26
C MET A 67 -4.27 -3.77 1.05
N VAL A 68 -5.02 -3.15 1.96
CA VAL A 68 -5.29 -1.71 1.93
C VAL A 68 -4.01 -0.89 2.08
N ARG A 69 -3.14 -1.27 3.01
CA ARG A 69 -1.87 -0.59 3.27
C ARG A 69 -0.95 -0.55 2.06
N GLY A 70 -0.92 -1.62 1.25
CA GLY A 70 -0.16 -1.66 0.01
C GLY A 70 -0.59 -0.57 -0.98
N GLY A 71 -1.89 -0.40 -1.19
CA GLY A 71 -2.44 0.66 -2.03
C GLY A 71 -2.14 2.06 -1.51
N VAL A 72 -2.32 2.28 -0.18
CA VAL A 72 -2.03 3.57 0.46
C VAL A 72 -0.53 3.90 0.42
N SER A 73 0.35 2.91 0.58
CA SER A 73 1.80 3.10 0.47
C SER A 73 2.21 3.57 -0.94
N ASN A 74 1.67 2.92 -1.97
CA ASN A 74 1.90 3.33 -3.37
C ASN A 74 1.39 4.74 -3.64
N ALA A 75 0.26 5.11 -3.01
CA ALA A 75 -0.30 6.45 -3.12
C ALA A 75 0.60 7.50 -2.47
N VAL A 76 1.09 7.25 -1.25
CA VAL A 76 2.05 8.15 -0.56
C VAL A 76 3.29 8.37 -1.41
N GLU A 77 3.85 7.32 -2.00
CA GLU A 77 5.02 7.43 -2.88
C GLU A 77 4.70 8.23 -4.15
N SER A 78 3.57 7.93 -4.81
CA SER A 78 3.17 8.64 -6.03
C SER A 78 2.85 10.12 -5.77
N ILE A 79 2.18 10.44 -4.66
CA ILE A 79 1.90 11.83 -4.28
C ILE A 79 3.21 12.55 -3.92
N GLY A 80 4.12 11.91 -3.18
CA GLY A 80 5.42 12.47 -2.85
C GLY A 80 6.22 12.84 -4.11
N GLY A 81 6.28 11.92 -5.09
CA GLY A 81 6.87 12.17 -6.40
C GLY A 81 6.17 13.31 -7.16
N ALA A 82 4.83 13.34 -7.12
CA ALA A 82 4.05 14.40 -7.76
C ALA A 82 4.30 15.78 -7.13
N VAL A 83 4.39 15.88 -5.79
CA VAL A 83 4.71 17.14 -5.09
C VAL A 83 6.10 17.65 -5.47
N GLU A 84 7.10 16.75 -5.52
CA GLU A 84 8.45 17.15 -5.96
C GLU A 84 8.47 17.61 -7.41
N GLY A 85 7.82 16.86 -8.30
CA GLY A 85 7.71 17.21 -9.72
C GLY A 85 6.98 18.53 -9.93
N ALA A 86 5.84 18.73 -9.25
CA ALA A 86 5.08 19.97 -9.33
C ALA A 86 5.89 21.20 -8.87
N LYS A 87 6.68 21.06 -7.80
CA LYS A 87 7.60 22.14 -7.35
C LYS A 87 8.65 22.47 -8.41
N LYS A 88 9.25 21.44 -9.00
CA LYS A 88 10.25 21.62 -10.05
C LYS A 88 9.65 22.24 -11.32
N ILE A 89 8.44 21.82 -11.69
CA ILE A 89 7.68 22.41 -12.80
C ILE A 89 7.39 23.89 -12.50
N LYS A 90 6.93 24.22 -11.31
CA LYS A 90 6.73 25.61 -10.89
C LYS A 90 8.02 26.46 -11.05
N ASP A 91 9.15 25.92 -10.63
CA ASP A 91 10.44 26.61 -10.78
C ASP A 91 10.82 26.78 -12.26
N LEU A 92 10.55 25.79 -13.12
CA LEU A 92 10.74 25.91 -14.58
C LEU A 92 9.82 26.96 -15.20
N ILE A 93 8.56 27.09 -14.75
CA ILE A 93 7.64 28.13 -15.21
C ILE A 93 8.14 29.51 -14.76
N PHE A 94 8.67 29.64 -13.56
CA PHE A 94 9.28 30.87 -13.11
C PHE A 94 10.49 31.25 -13.98
N ASP A 95 11.33 30.28 -14.35
CA ASP A 95 12.42 30.50 -15.29
C ASP A 95 11.93 30.99 -16.68
N LEU A 96 10.76 30.48 -17.18
CA LEU A 96 10.15 30.97 -18.40
C LEU A 96 9.76 32.44 -18.28
N LYS A 97 9.21 32.87 -17.14
CA LYS A 97 8.86 34.26 -16.87
C LYS A 97 10.13 35.17 -16.96
N VAL A 98 11.21 34.72 -16.32
CA VAL A 98 12.50 35.45 -16.35
C VAL A 98 13.10 35.55 -17.77
N LEU A 99 12.98 34.49 -18.59
CA LEU A 99 13.42 34.51 -19.98
C LEU A 99 12.65 35.55 -20.79
N LEU A 100 11.34 35.67 -20.60
CA LEU A 100 10.49 36.61 -21.33
C LEU A 100 10.82 38.09 -21.01
N GLU A 101 11.32 38.41 -19.83
CA GLU A 101 11.75 39.75 -19.46
C GLU A 101 12.89 40.29 -20.35
N SER A 102 13.61 39.44 -21.03
CA SER A 102 14.76 39.80 -21.87
C SER A 102 14.56 39.33 -23.34
N ALA A 103 13.43 38.77 -23.68
CA ALA A 103 13.19 38.17 -25.00
C ALA A 103 13.31 39.18 -26.18
N ASP A 104 13.05 40.45 -25.94
CA ASP A 104 13.21 41.54 -26.89
C ASP A 104 14.67 41.78 -27.35
N ARG A 105 15.67 41.35 -26.56
CA ARG A 105 17.09 41.57 -26.83
C ARG A 105 17.66 40.62 -27.89
N ASP A 106 17.24 39.37 -27.87
CA ASP A 106 17.62 38.32 -28.80
C ASP A 106 16.45 37.31 -28.94
N PRO A 107 15.41 37.67 -29.71
CA PRO A 107 14.21 36.83 -29.82
C PRO A 107 14.54 35.37 -30.15
N THR A 108 15.44 35.15 -31.11
CA THR A 108 15.79 33.80 -31.55
C THR A 108 16.41 32.95 -30.44
N TYR A 109 17.34 33.51 -29.66
CA TYR A 109 17.98 32.82 -28.56
C TYR A 109 16.96 32.52 -27.44
N TYR A 110 16.17 33.51 -27.06
CA TYR A 110 15.19 33.34 -25.98
C TYR A 110 14.02 32.40 -26.38
N ALA A 111 13.59 32.41 -27.66
CA ALA A 111 12.64 31.44 -28.14
C ALA A 111 13.12 29.99 -28.02
N GLN A 112 14.38 29.74 -28.35
CA GLN A 112 14.97 28.41 -28.19
C GLN A 112 15.10 27.98 -26.73
N GLU A 113 15.56 28.86 -25.84
CA GLU A 113 15.67 28.54 -24.41
C GLU A 113 14.29 28.37 -23.76
N PHE A 114 13.29 29.12 -24.19
CA PHE A 114 11.91 28.98 -23.78
C PHE A 114 11.37 27.58 -24.14
N ASP A 115 11.48 27.17 -25.40
CA ASP A 115 11.04 25.87 -25.86
C ASP A 115 11.78 24.70 -25.17
N LYS A 116 13.08 24.85 -24.87
CA LYS A 116 13.82 23.87 -24.07
C LYS A 116 13.27 23.73 -22.65
N LYS A 117 12.86 24.82 -22.01
CA LYS A 117 12.25 24.80 -20.70
C LYS A 117 10.87 24.12 -20.73
N LEU A 118 10.06 24.35 -21.76
CA LEU A 118 8.80 23.64 -21.98
C LEU A 118 9.02 22.14 -22.15
N ALA A 119 10.02 21.74 -22.91
CA ALA A 119 10.40 20.34 -23.04
C ALA A 119 10.85 19.72 -21.69
N ALA A 120 11.57 20.48 -20.88
CA ALA A 120 11.98 20.04 -19.55
C ALA A 120 10.77 19.85 -18.60
N ILE A 121 9.75 20.70 -18.68
CA ILE A 121 8.47 20.50 -17.94
C ILE A 121 7.85 19.15 -18.32
N ASN A 122 7.71 18.86 -19.61
CA ASN A 122 7.14 17.59 -20.05
C ASN A 122 7.97 16.37 -19.65
N SER A 123 9.31 16.50 -19.64
CA SER A 123 10.20 15.44 -19.15
C SER A 123 10.00 15.18 -17.67
N GLU A 124 9.86 16.23 -16.85
CA GLU A 124 9.61 16.10 -15.42
C GLU A 124 8.27 15.41 -15.12
N VAL A 125 7.21 15.77 -15.85
CA VAL A 125 5.91 15.11 -15.74
C VAL A 125 6.03 13.61 -16.04
N GLN A 126 6.75 13.23 -17.08
CA GLN A 126 6.94 11.83 -17.48
C GLN A 126 7.78 11.05 -16.46
N GLU A 127 8.84 11.63 -15.95
CA GLU A 127 9.71 11.01 -14.93
C GLU A 127 8.96 10.71 -13.62
N ARG A 128 7.94 11.51 -13.30
CA ARG A 128 7.15 11.39 -12.08
C ARG A 128 5.86 10.60 -12.24
N ALA A 129 5.62 10.03 -13.43
CA ALA A 129 4.49 9.13 -13.68
C ALA A 129 4.70 7.81 -12.92
N GLY A 130 4.32 7.78 -11.65
CA GLY A 130 4.36 6.58 -10.79
C GLY A 130 3.15 5.65 -11.05
N VAL A 131 2.83 4.81 -10.06
CA VAL A 131 1.66 3.92 -10.11
C VAL A 131 0.37 4.72 -10.32
N TYR A 132 0.26 5.87 -9.67
CA TYR A 132 -0.79 6.86 -9.88
C TYR A 132 -0.19 8.07 -10.56
N ASN A 133 -0.53 8.26 -11.85
CA ASN A 133 -0.08 9.44 -12.59
C ASN A 133 -0.92 10.65 -12.18
N LEU A 134 -0.38 11.47 -11.28
CA LEU A 134 -1.07 12.64 -10.74
C LEU A 134 -0.67 13.96 -11.43
N LEU A 135 0.37 13.97 -12.26
CA LEU A 135 0.83 15.17 -12.96
C LEU A 135 0.39 15.18 -14.43
N GLY A 136 0.08 14.04 -15.01
CA GLY A 136 -0.42 13.84 -16.36
C GLY A 136 0.44 14.46 -17.45
N ALA A 137 0.96 13.66 -18.34
CA ALA A 137 1.42 14.15 -19.62
C ALA A 137 0.46 13.62 -20.67
N LYS A 138 -0.07 14.48 -21.52
CA LYS A 138 -0.76 14.05 -22.71
C LYS A 138 0.30 13.49 -23.67
N SER A 139 0.48 12.19 -23.65
CA SER A 139 1.31 11.48 -24.60
C SER A 139 0.43 10.62 -25.49
N ARG A 140 0.99 10.18 -26.62
CA ARG A 140 0.36 9.19 -27.51
C ARG A 140 0.02 7.87 -26.80
N THR A 141 0.45 7.68 -25.56
CA THR A 141 0.23 6.51 -24.73
C THR A 141 -0.82 6.72 -23.63
N ASN A 142 -1.69 7.73 -23.77
CA ASN A 142 -2.79 7.95 -22.83
C ASN A 142 -2.34 8.38 -21.41
N TYR A 143 -1.32 9.21 -21.33
CA TYR A 143 -0.88 9.83 -20.07
C TYR A 143 -1.72 11.07 -19.77
N GLU A 144 -2.94 10.87 -19.31
CA GLU A 144 -3.73 11.93 -18.72
C GLU A 144 -3.67 11.83 -17.21
N ALA A 145 -3.58 12.98 -16.54
CA ALA A 145 -3.79 13.02 -15.11
C ALA A 145 -5.20 12.52 -14.83
N ARG A 146 -5.31 11.56 -13.92
CA ARG A 146 -6.58 10.92 -13.54
C ARG A 146 -6.79 10.99 -12.07
N ASP A 147 -8.06 11.04 -11.69
CA ASP A 147 -8.46 10.82 -10.33
C ASP A 147 -8.47 9.32 -10.03
N TYR A 148 -7.99 8.95 -8.87
CA TYR A 148 -7.94 7.56 -8.41
C TYR A 148 -8.66 7.41 -7.09
N ASP A 149 -9.61 6.49 -7.01
CA ASP A 149 -10.26 6.14 -5.77
C ASP A 149 -9.43 5.10 -5.00
N LEU A 150 -8.86 5.55 -3.90
CA LEU A 150 -8.03 4.75 -3.02
C LEU A 150 -8.84 4.24 -1.85
N LYS A 151 -8.92 2.91 -1.67
CA LYS A 151 -9.51 2.31 -0.45
C LYS A 151 -8.56 2.53 0.72
N VAL A 152 -9.07 3.12 1.80
CA VAL A 152 -8.27 3.50 2.97
C VAL A 152 -8.63 2.72 4.23
N ASP A 153 -9.69 1.89 4.20
CA ASP A 153 -10.10 1.04 5.31
C ASP A 153 -10.72 -0.28 4.84
N GLU A 154 -11.03 -1.16 5.80
CA GLU A 154 -11.67 -2.45 5.54
C GLU A 154 -13.12 -2.33 5.05
N SER A 155 -13.79 -1.23 5.35
CA SER A 155 -15.20 -0.98 4.99
C SER A 155 -15.33 -0.57 3.52
N GLY A 156 -14.21 -0.26 2.86
CA GLY A 156 -14.17 0.20 1.49
C GLY A 156 -14.35 1.70 1.35
N THR A 157 -14.18 2.48 2.44
CA THR A 157 -14.12 3.94 2.38
C THR A 157 -13.01 4.33 1.41
N ALA A 158 -13.35 5.19 0.44
CA ALA A 158 -12.41 5.65 -0.56
C ALA A 158 -11.99 7.10 -0.28
N VAL A 159 -10.72 7.38 -0.57
CA VAL A 159 -10.19 8.74 -0.69
C VAL A 159 -9.80 8.94 -2.15
N THR A 160 -10.32 10.00 -2.77
CA THR A 160 -9.98 10.33 -4.15
C THR A 160 -8.66 11.07 -4.20
N LEU A 161 -7.69 10.51 -4.91
CA LEU A 161 -6.45 11.17 -5.28
C LEU A 161 -6.71 11.96 -6.56
N GLN A 162 -6.71 13.27 -6.45
CA GLN A 162 -6.98 14.15 -7.59
C GLN A 162 -5.72 14.34 -8.43
N GLY A 163 -5.82 14.11 -9.72
CA GLY A 163 -4.75 14.35 -10.68
C GLY A 163 -4.83 15.76 -11.27
N TYR A 164 -3.67 16.36 -11.55
CA TYR A 164 -3.52 17.69 -12.15
C TYR A 164 -2.65 17.58 -13.39
N ASN A 165 -3.15 18.04 -14.54
CA ASN A 165 -2.34 18.06 -15.75
C ASN A 165 -1.40 19.26 -15.75
N MET A 166 -0.14 19.04 -15.37
CA MET A 166 0.92 20.04 -15.38
C MET A 166 1.83 19.94 -16.61
N SER A 167 1.41 19.21 -17.63
CA SER A 167 2.14 19.16 -18.90
C SER A 167 1.94 20.42 -19.73
N VAL A 168 2.78 20.60 -20.73
CA VAL A 168 2.59 21.56 -21.80
C VAL A 168 2.20 20.78 -23.05
N ASP A 169 1.05 21.10 -23.63
CA ASP A 169 0.55 20.42 -24.81
C ASP A 169 -0.39 21.35 -25.61
N TYR A 170 -0.40 21.18 -26.90
CA TYR A 170 -1.37 21.84 -27.77
C TYR A 170 -1.63 21.02 -29.03
N MET A 171 -2.73 21.33 -29.69
CA MET A 171 -3.09 20.76 -30.97
C MET A 171 -3.72 21.86 -31.82
N ILE A 172 -3.40 21.88 -33.11
CA ILE A 172 -4.07 22.77 -34.08
C ILE A 172 -4.88 21.91 -35.02
N THR A 173 -6.17 22.25 -35.14
CA THR A 173 -7.01 21.70 -36.20
C THR A 173 -7.05 22.72 -37.35
N ASP A 174 -6.49 22.35 -38.51
CA ASP A 174 -6.43 23.25 -39.66
C ASP A 174 -7.74 23.26 -40.42
N SER A 175 -7.84 24.20 -41.41
CA SER A 175 -9.03 24.40 -42.25
C SER A 175 -9.41 23.18 -43.09
N ASP A 176 -8.48 22.23 -43.30
CA ASP A 176 -8.73 20.97 -44.00
C ASP A 176 -9.24 19.87 -43.06
N GLY A 177 -9.39 20.18 -41.76
CA GLY A 177 -9.76 19.22 -40.72
C GLY A 177 -8.63 18.28 -40.31
N LYS A 178 -7.39 18.64 -40.61
CA LYS A 178 -6.19 17.87 -40.21
C LYS A 178 -5.60 18.41 -38.91
N PHE A 179 -4.81 17.59 -38.22
CA PHE A 179 -4.31 17.86 -36.88
C PHE A 179 -2.81 18.07 -36.87
N TRP A 180 -2.37 19.22 -36.38
CA TRP A 180 -0.97 19.50 -36.13
C TRP A 180 -0.67 19.25 -34.66
N VAL A 181 0.22 18.29 -34.41
CA VAL A 181 0.53 17.83 -33.06
C VAL A 181 2.03 17.94 -32.83
N PRO A 182 2.48 18.69 -31.79
CA PRO A 182 3.88 18.81 -31.45
C PRO A 182 4.38 17.57 -30.76
N ASP A 183 5.68 17.28 -30.89
CA ASP A 183 6.40 16.32 -30.06
C ASP A 183 6.91 16.97 -28.77
N MET A 184 6.65 18.25 -28.59
CA MET A 184 7.09 19.10 -27.48
C MET A 184 8.60 19.17 -27.27
N GLN A 185 9.39 18.77 -28.26
CA GLN A 185 10.83 18.96 -28.31
C GLN A 185 11.20 19.92 -29.43
N ASN A 186 11.23 19.41 -30.64
CA ASN A 186 11.73 20.17 -31.77
C ASN A 186 10.93 19.99 -33.07
N SER A 187 9.83 19.25 -33.07
CA SER A 187 9.02 19.06 -34.27
C SER A 187 7.52 19.10 -34.01
N ILE A 188 6.79 19.47 -35.05
CA ILE A 188 5.35 19.37 -35.14
C ILE A 188 4.99 18.56 -36.39
N LYS A 189 3.98 17.71 -36.29
CA LYS A 189 3.56 16.80 -37.36
C LYS A 189 2.11 16.99 -37.67
N ARG A 190 1.78 16.98 -38.97
CA ARG A 190 0.42 17.02 -39.48
C ARG A 190 -0.09 15.61 -39.69
N TYR A 191 -1.23 15.29 -39.15
CA TYR A 191 -1.90 13.99 -39.22
C TYR A 191 -3.28 14.14 -39.90
N ASP A 192 -3.67 13.11 -40.65
CA ASP A 192 -5.01 13.05 -41.24
C ASP A 192 -6.09 12.83 -40.18
N ASN A 193 -5.82 11.91 -39.29
CA ASN A 193 -6.61 11.64 -38.10
C ASN A 193 -5.67 11.52 -36.89
N TYR A 194 -6.06 12.07 -35.76
CA TYR A 194 -5.28 12.00 -34.56
C TYR A 194 -6.21 11.75 -33.37
N ASP A 195 -5.98 10.62 -32.68
CA ASP A 195 -6.55 10.32 -31.40
C ASP A 195 -5.41 10.07 -30.41
N ALA A 196 -5.33 10.87 -29.36
CA ALA A 196 -4.30 10.72 -28.32
C ALA A 196 -4.41 9.38 -27.59
N ALA A 197 -5.59 8.75 -27.59
CA ALA A 197 -5.85 7.44 -26.96
C ALA A 197 -5.55 6.27 -27.91
N ASP A 198 -5.46 6.50 -29.22
CA ASP A 198 -5.18 5.47 -30.20
C ASP A 198 -3.71 5.54 -30.65
N LEU A 199 -2.98 4.45 -30.45
CA LEU A 199 -1.60 4.32 -30.89
C LEU A 199 -1.47 4.13 -32.41
N ASN A 200 -2.54 3.80 -33.12
CA ASN A 200 -2.60 3.66 -34.57
C ASN A 200 -2.89 5.00 -35.24
N ILE A 201 -1.95 5.93 -35.07
CA ILE A 201 -2.04 7.24 -35.69
C ILE A 201 -1.80 7.13 -37.20
N ASP A 202 -2.68 7.72 -37.95
CA ASP A 202 -2.62 7.76 -39.41
C ASP A 202 -1.40 8.49 -39.98
N THR A 203 -1.25 8.38 -41.26
CA THR A 203 -0.09 8.86 -42.01
C THR A 203 0.22 10.33 -41.71
N THR A 204 1.47 10.63 -41.41
CA THR A 204 1.97 12.00 -41.30
C THR A 204 2.06 12.64 -42.70
N PHE A 205 1.38 13.75 -42.92
CA PHE A 205 1.45 14.49 -44.19
C PHE A 205 2.62 15.44 -44.26
N SER A 206 2.98 16.08 -43.19
CA SER A 206 4.05 17.07 -43.14
C SER A 206 4.72 17.04 -41.77
N THR A 207 6.00 17.37 -41.77
CA THR A 207 6.78 17.57 -40.52
C THR A 207 7.49 18.91 -40.65
N ALA A 208 7.36 19.74 -39.64
CA ALA A 208 8.04 21.02 -39.54
C ALA A 208 8.85 21.09 -38.24
N GLN A 209 9.88 21.91 -38.20
CA GLN A 209 10.68 22.16 -37.01
C GLN A 209 10.20 23.41 -36.28
N THR A 210 10.26 23.35 -34.94
CA THR A 210 9.99 24.50 -34.06
C THR A 210 11.31 25.22 -33.71
N ALA A 211 11.22 26.30 -32.98
CA ALA A 211 12.38 27.08 -32.58
C ALA A 211 13.41 26.31 -31.74
N ALA A 212 12.97 25.32 -30.98
CA ALA A 212 13.86 24.48 -30.18
C ALA A 212 14.89 23.70 -31.02
N ALA A 213 14.62 23.41 -32.29
CA ALA A 213 15.54 22.75 -33.19
C ALA A 213 16.79 23.60 -33.52
N GLY A 214 16.71 24.89 -33.29
CA GLY A 214 17.75 25.83 -33.69
C GLY A 214 17.85 25.99 -35.21
N SER A 215 18.56 27.02 -35.64
CA SER A 215 18.69 27.40 -37.07
C SER A 215 19.69 26.50 -37.89
N GLY A 216 20.00 25.30 -37.42
CA GLY A 216 21.14 24.54 -37.88
C GLY A 216 20.96 23.65 -39.12
N SER A 217 19.75 23.47 -39.67
CA SER A 217 19.58 22.60 -40.86
C SER A 217 18.91 23.37 -42.00
N ALA A 218 19.68 23.67 -42.98
CA ALA A 218 19.22 24.38 -44.21
C ALA A 218 18.16 23.61 -45.05
N THR A 219 17.78 22.41 -44.63
CA THR A 219 16.83 21.53 -45.31
C THR A 219 15.55 21.25 -44.52
N SER A 220 15.42 21.79 -43.30
CA SER A 220 14.28 21.52 -42.45
C SER A 220 13.19 22.54 -42.69
N LYS A 221 11.98 22.06 -42.89
CA LYS A 221 10.78 22.90 -42.91
C LYS A 221 10.60 23.54 -41.53
N VAL A 222 10.42 24.84 -41.48
CA VAL A 222 10.20 25.61 -40.26
C VAL A 222 8.75 26.06 -40.22
N ILE A 223 8.12 25.93 -39.03
CA ILE A 223 6.81 26.50 -38.81
C ILE A 223 6.93 27.91 -38.24
N THR A 224 6.21 28.84 -38.81
CA THR A 224 6.16 30.24 -38.36
C THR A 224 4.72 30.75 -38.32
N ARG A 225 4.34 31.48 -37.29
CA ARG A 225 3.04 32.16 -37.20
C ARG A 225 3.04 33.38 -38.14
N THR A 226 1.91 33.61 -38.83
CA THR A 226 1.79 34.69 -39.83
C THR A 226 0.75 35.76 -39.43
N ASP A 227 -0.13 35.46 -38.47
CA ASP A 227 -1.01 36.47 -37.86
C ASP A 227 -0.40 37.10 -36.61
N THR A 228 -0.98 38.17 -36.13
CA THR A 228 -0.55 38.93 -34.94
C THR A 228 -1.56 38.93 -33.80
N ASP A 229 -2.67 38.20 -33.94
CA ASP A 229 -3.68 38.08 -32.90
C ASP A 229 -3.38 36.85 -31.99
N TYR A 230 -2.43 37.05 -31.10
CA TYR A 230 -1.92 35.96 -30.22
C TYR A 230 -2.91 35.55 -29.14
N ALA A 231 -3.90 36.38 -28.80
CA ALA A 231 -4.90 36.08 -27.78
C ALA A 231 -6.03 35.18 -28.27
N ASN A 232 -6.21 35.10 -29.59
CA ASN A 232 -7.29 34.32 -30.20
C ASN A 232 -6.87 32.86 -30.38
N SER A 233 -7.84 31.95 -30.30
CA SER A 233 -7.65 30.55 -30.68
C SER A 233 -7.48 30.33 -32.17
N ALA A 234 -7.94 31.26 -33.03
CA ALA A 234 -7.67 31.22 -34.45
C ALA A 234 -6.19 31.50 -34.73
N ILE A 235 -5.55 30.71 -35.57
CA ILE A 235 -4.13 30.82 -35.89
C ILE A 235 -3.91 30.70 -37.40
N SER A 236 -3.03 31.58 -37.95
CA SER A 236 -2.50 31.47 -39.30
C SER A 236 -0.98 31.20 -39.20
N PHE A 237 -0.49 30.27 -39.99
CA PHE A 237 0.91 29.90 -39.94
C PHE A 237 1.41 29.39 -41.31
N ASN A 238 2.70 29.49 -41.53
CA ASN A 238 3.39 29.04 -42.72
C ASN A 238 4.29 27.86 -42.43
N VAL A 239 4.31 26.88 -43.31
CA VAL A 239 5.24 25.76 -43.30
C VAL A 239 5.86 25.61 -44.66
N ASP A 240 7.13 25.96 -44.81
CA ASP A 240 7.89 25.83 -46.08
C ASP A 240 7.20 26.53 -47.27
N GLY A 241 6.70 27.74 -47.04
CA GLY A 241 6.04 28.55 -48.08
C GLY A 241 4.57 28.20 -48.34
N VAL A 242 3.98 27.29 -47.60
CA VAL A 242 2.56 26.92 -47.64
C VAL A 242 1.87 27.51 -46.41
N ASP A 243 0.81 28.34 -46.69
CA ASP A 243 0.03 28.94 -45.61
C ASP A 243 -1.09 28.01 -45.16
N TYR A 244 -1.31 27.97 -43.87
CA TYR A 244 -2.36 27.23 -43.20
C TYR A 244 -3.12 28.16 -42.25
N THR A 245 -4.39 27.88 -42.07
CA THR A 245 -5.22 28.50 -41.04
C THR A 245 -5.88 27.43 -40.21
N GLY A 246 -6.16 27.70 -38.95
CA GLY A 246 -6.75 26.70 -38.06
C GLY A 246 -7.17 27.28 -36.72
N THR A 247 -7.48 26.37 -35.81
CA THR A 247 -7.80 26.69 -34.41
C THR A 247 -6.86 25.93 -33.50
N ILE A 248 -6.18 26.63 -32.61
CA ILE A 248 -5.31 26.05 -31.59
C ILE A 248 -6.11 25.76 -30.33
N SER A 249 -5.87 24.57 -29.77
CA SER A 249 -6.33 24.19 -28.44
C SER A 249 -5.10 23.84 -27.59
N LYS A 250 -4.92 24.53 -26.49
CA LYS A 250 -3.85 24.29 -25.53
C LYS A 250 -4.36 23.44 -24.36
N GLY A 251 -3.53 22.56 -23.83
CA GLY A 251 -3.83 21.71 -22.69
C GLY A 251 -2.84 21.89 -21.54
N GLY A 252 -3.09 21.24 -20.44
CA GLY A 252 -2.22 21.28 -19.27
C GLY A 252 -2.07 22.69 -18.71
N LEU A 253 -0.85 23.20 -18.69
CA LEU A 253 -0.52 24.54 -18.20
C LEU A 253 -0.98 25.68 -19.13
N ASN A 254 -1.59 25.37 -20.26
CA ASN A 254 -2.11 26.32 -21.23
C ASN A 254 -1.05 27.25 -21.86
N VAL A 255 0.22 26.86 -21.86
CA VAL A 255 1.34 27.57 -22.48
C VAL A 255 1.72 26.85 -23.77
N GLY A 256 2.00 27.58 -24.84
CA GLY A 256 2.48 27.03 -26.11
C GLY A 256 3.95 27.23 -26.35
N GLN A 257 4.48 26.60 -27.41
CA GLN A 257 5.86 26.85 -27.86
C GLN A 257 6.04 28.27 -28.42
N SER A 258 7.26 28.78 -28.42
CA SER A 258 7.62 30.16 -28.77
C SER A 258 7.09 30.59 -30.16
N TRP A 259 7.07 29.67 -31.13
CA TRP A 259 6.60 29.99 -32.49
C TRP A 259 5.09 30.39 -32.49
N ILE A 260 4.27 29.95 -31.54
CA ILE A 260 2.86 30.31 -31.36
C ILE A 260 2.75 31.82 -31.01
N TYR A 261 3.74 32.38 -30.40
CA TYR A 261 3.85 33.79 -30.04
C TYR A 261 4.71 34.59 -31.06
N GLY A 262 4.82 34.06 -32.30
CA GLY A 262 5.59 34.67 -33.36
C GLY A 262 7.11 34.63 -33.17
N GLY A 263 7.63 33.66 -32.37
CA GLY A 263 9.04 33.55 -32.11
C GLY A 263 9.65 34.68 -31.26
N PHE A 264 8.77 35.47 -30.59
CA PHE A 264 9.12 36.68 -29.83
C PHE A 264 9.61 37.87 -30.66
N ASP A 265 9.34 37.85 -31.96
CA ASP A 265 9.72 38.95 -32.86
C ASP A 265 8.89 40.22 -32.66
N SER A 266 7.81 40.15 -31.89
CA SER A 266 6.94 41.29 -31.57
C SER A 266 6.71 41.46 -30.09
N PRO A 267 6.56 42.71 -29.59
CA PRO A 267 6.19 42.97 -28.20
C PRO A 267 4.87 42.33 -27.77
N GLU A 268 3.90 42.24 -28.69
CA GLU A 268 2.58 41.67 -28.47
C GLU A 268 2.68 40.17 -28.26
N GLY A 269 3.53 39.46 -29.01
CA GLY A 269 3.80 38.02 -28.83
C GLY A 269 4.47 37.72 -27.48
N ILE A 270 5.45 38.54 -27.11
CA ILE A 270 6.12 38.46 -25.79
C ILE A 270 5.11 38.71 -24.66
N ALA A 271 4.27 39.75 -24.79
CA ALA A 271 3.27 40.08 -23.78
C ALA A 271 2.23 38.95 -23.59
N GLN A 272 1.77 38.32 -24.69
CA GLN A 272 0.84 37.20 -24.62
C GLN A 272 1.50 35.99 -23.96
N ALA A 273 2.74 35.64 -24.32
CA ALA A 273 3.47 34.57 -23.68
C ALA A 273 3.69 34.83 -22.17
N ALA A 274 3.99 36.10 -21.81
CA ALA A 274 4.16 36.48 -20.41
C ALA A 274 2.87 36.34 -19.60
N SER A 275 1.74 36.74 -20.17
CA SER A 275 0.43 36.58 -19.53
C SER A 275 0.08 35.09 -19.30
N GLU A 276 0.28 34.25 -20.31
CA GLU A 276 0.00 32.80 -20.18
C GLU A 276 0.96 32.11 -19.21
N VAL A 277 2.22 32.51 -19.16
CA VAL A 277 3.20 31.96 -18.20
C VAL A 277 2.86 32.41 -16.77
N GLU A 278 2.33 33.63 -16.59
CA GLU A 278 1.87 34.11 -15.28
C GLU A 278 0.67 33.30 -14.78
N ASP A 279 -0.33 33.09 -15.61
CA ASP A 279 -1.50 32.24 -15.32
C ASP A 279 -1.06 30.79 -15.00
N ALA A 280 -0.09 30.27 -15.76
CA ALA A 280 0.47 28.95 -15.53
C ALA A 280 1.20 28.84 -14.18
N LEU A 281 1.90 29.91 -13.77
CA LEU A 281 2.59 29.96 -12.49
C LEU A 281 1.60 29.93 -11.31
N GLU A 282 0.54 30.74 -11.38
CA GLU A 282 -0.51 30.76 -10.36
C GLU A 282 -1.21 29.40 -10.26
N ASN A 283 -1.54 28.78 -11.40
CA ASN A 283 -2.12 27.45 -11.44
C ASN A 283 -1.18 26.39 -10.86
N ALA A 284 0.12 26.45 -11.18
CA ALA A 284 1.11 25.52 -10.64
C ALA A 284 1.27 25.67 -9.12
N GLU A 285 1.24 26.89 -8.58
CA GLU A 285 1.26 27.14 -7.14
C GLU A 285 0.06 26.52 -6.42
N MET A 286 -1.13 26.67 -7.00
CA MET A 286 -2.36 26.07 -6.49
C MET A 286 -2.26 24.55 -6.50
N MET A 287 -1.80 23.95 -7.62
CA MET A 287 -1.64 22.49 -7.75
C MET A 287 -0.61 21.94 -6.74
N VAL A 288 0.51 22.63 -6.54
CA VAL A 288 1.51 22.26 -5.50
C VAL A 288 0.88 22.25 -4.11
N ALA A 289 0.08 23.26 -3.78
CA ALA A 289 -0.58 23.34 -2.48
C ALA A 289 -1.58 22.19 -2.29
N GLN A 290 -2.38 21.90 -3.32
CA GLN A 290 -3.37 20.82 -3.28
C GLN A 290 -2.72 19.44 -3.19
N LEU A 291 -1.69 19.17 -3.98
CA LEU A 291 -0.91 17.92 -3.88
C LEU A 291 -0.24 17.77 -2.51
N SER A 292 0.29 18.86 -1.94
CA SER A 292 0.87 18.82 -0.59
C SER A 292 -0.16 18.53 0.50
N ALA A 293 -1.35 19.08 0.40
CA ALA A 293 -2.46 18.78 1.32
C ALA A 293 -2.92 17.31 1.19
N MET A 294 -2.99 16.81 -0.04
CA MET A 294 -3.30 15.40 -0.32
C MET A 294 -2.22 14.47 0.25
N GLN A 295 -0.95 14.83 0.15
CA GLN A 295 0.17 14.09 0.74
C GLN A 295 -0.03 13.93 2.25
N VAL A 296 -0.23 15.04 2.97
CA VAL A 296 -0.45 15.01 4.44
C VAL A 296 -1.63 14.12 4.83
N THR A 297 -2.73 14.22 4.09
CA THR A 297 -3.91 13.40 4.35
C THR A 297 -3.64 11.92 4.14
N THR A 298 -2.97 11.56 3.05
CA THR A 298 -2.68 10.16 2.71
C THR A 298 -1.62 9.55 3.63
N GLU A 299 -0.60 10.31 4.01
CA GLU A 299 0.37 9.91 5.05
C GLU A 299 -0.31 9.69 6.41
N GLY A 300 -1.27 10.55 6.76
CA GLY A 300 -2.10 10.35 7.96
C GLY A 300 -2.87 9.03 7.93
N GLN A 301 -3.48 8.68 6.82
CA GLN A 301 -4.16 7.39 6.64
C GLN A 301 -3.19 6.21 6.72
N TYR A 302 -2.03 6.31 6.10
CA TYR A 302 -0.99 5.28 6.21
C TYR A 302 -0.59 5.02 7.66
N ASN A 303 -0.35 6.08 8.43
CA ASN A 303 0.01 5.98 9.85
C ASN A 303 -1.11 5.35 10.70
N ILE A 304 -2.38 5.66 10.40
CA ILE A 304 -3.53 5.02 11.07
C ILE A 304 -3.55 3.52 10.80
N LEU A 305 -3.38 3.09 9.55
CA LEU A 305 -3.33 1.68 9.17
C LEU A 305 -2.16 0.94 9.83
N GLU A 306 -1.00 1.57 9.89
CA GLU A 306 0.18 0.99 10.55
C GLU A 306 -0.05 0.82 12.05
N ASN A 307 -0.54 1.87 12.73
CA ASN A 307 -0.85 1.82 14.15
C ASN A 307 -1.92 0.76 14.47
N THR A 308 -2.97 0.64 13.64
CA THR A 308 -4.00 -0.39 13.80
C THR A 308 -3.40 -1.79 13.65
N THR A 309 -2.51 -1.99 12.70
CA THR A 309 -1.80 -3.26 12.51
C THR A 309 -0.94 -3.62 13.74
N ILE A 310 -0.24 -2.63 14.30
CA ILE A 310 0.57 -2.81 15.51
C ILE A 310 -0.31 -3.14 16.71
N GLN A 311 -1.45 -2.45 16.87
CA GLN A 311 -2.42 -2.75 17.93
C GLN A 311 -2.97 -4.17 17.82
N ASN A 312 -3.39 -4.60 16.64
CA ASN A 312 -3.88 -5.97 16.43
C ASN A 312 -2.82 -7.01 16.78
N LYS A 313 -1.56 -6.80 16.42
CA LYS A 313 -0.44 -7.68 16.81
C LYS A 313 -0.23 -7.70 18.33
N SER A 314 -0.37 -6.55 18.99
CA SER A 314 -0.27 -6.44 20.45
C SER A 314 -1.41 -7.19 21.14
N GLU A 315 -2.64 -7.04 20.68
CA GLU A 315 -3.81 -7.76 21.22
C GLU A 315 -3.70 -9.28 21.00
N MET A 316 -3.21 -9.72 19.85
CA MET A 316 -2.91 -11.13 19.60
C MET A 316 -1.86 -11.67 20.58
N THR A 317 -0.80 -10.90 20.83
CA THR A 317 0.25 -11.28 21.81
C THR A 317 -0.31 -11.32 23.23
N LYS A 318 -1.12 -10.35 23.64
CA LYS A 318 -1.78 -10.35 24.95
C LYS A 318 -2.71 -11.55 25.12
N ALA A 319 -3.50 -11.88 24.09
CA ALA A 319 -4.35 -13.08 24.10
C ALA A 319 -3.53 -14.35 24.29
N LEU A 320 -2.40 -14.50 23.59
CA LEU A 320 -1.51 -15.65 23.73
C LEU A 320 -0.91 -15.73 25.14
N ILE A 321 -0.46 -14.62 25.71
CA ILE A 321 0.07 -14.58 27.08
C ILE A 321 -1.02 -14.96 28.08
N ALA A 322 -2.24 -14.44 27.93
CA ALA A 322 -3.37 -14.78 28.80
C ALA A 322 -3.70 -16.28 28.73
N GLN A 323 -3.69 -16.86 27.52
CA GLN A 323 -3.83 -18.30 27.34
C GLN A 323 -2.79 -19.08 28.14
N MET A 324 -1.53 -18.75 27.95
CA MET A 324 -0.43 -19.43 28.67
C MET A 324 -0.61 -19.33 30.18
N GLN A 325 -0.96 -18.16 30.71
CA GLN A 325 -1.19 -17.96 32.16
C GLN A 325 -2.35 -18.79 32.68
N GLU A 326 -3.47 -18.86 31.95
CA GLU A 326 -4.61 -19.70 32.33
C GLU A 326 -4.28 -21.19 32.27
N GLU A 327 -3.54 -21.63 31.25
CA GLU A 327 -3.09 -23.01 31.15
C GLU A 327 -2.17 -23.41 32.32
N TYR A 328 -1.20 -22.56 32.66
CA TYR A 328 -0.33 -22.78 33.81
C TYR A 328 -1.12 -22.85 35.14
N SER A 329 -2.05 -21.91 35.33
CA SER A 329 -2.85 -21.88 36.56
C SER A 329 -3.74 -23.12 36.71
N PHE A 330 -4.33 -23.56 35.60
CA PHE A 330 -5.16 -24.76 35.56
C PHE A 330 -4.33 -26.06 35.77
N ALA A 331 -3.20 -26.18 35.12
CA ALA A 331 -2.29 -27.31 35.32
C ALA A 331 -1.83 -27.40 36.76
N ALA A 332 -1.49 -26.28 37.39
CA ALA A 332 -1.13 -26.22 38.79
C ALA A 332 -2.27 -26.62 39.75
N LYS A 333 -3.52 -26.25 39.39
CA LYS A 333 -4.71 -26.65 40.14
C LYS A 333 -4.93 -28.18 40.05
N LEU A 334 -4.93 -28.70 38.83
CA LEU A 334 -5.11 -30.14 38.61
C LEU A 334 -4.00 -30.97 39.24
N LYS A 335 -2.74 -30.50 39.23
CA LYS A 335 -1.64 -31.16 39.93
C LYS A 335 -1.91 -31.29 41.42
N ARG A 336 -2.38 -30.21 42.06
CA ARG A 336 -2.73 -30.23 43.50
C ARG A 336 -3.89 -31.18 43.80
N GLU A 337 -4.92 -31.20 42.95
CA GLU A 337 -6.05 -32.12 43.08
C GLU A 337 -5.59 -33.58 42.92
N TYR A 338 -4.73 -33.86 41.94
CA TYR A 338 -4.13 -35.20 41.76
C TYR A 338 -3.30 -35.62 42.95
N GLU A 339 -2.39 -34.77 43.44
CA GLU A 339 -1.56 -35.04 44.61
C GLU A 339 -2.43 -35.32 45.84
N GLY A 340 -3.51 -34.56 46.05
CA GLY A 340 -4.48 -34.80 47.11
C GLY A 340 -5.21 -36.15 46.98
N ALA A 341 -5.63 -36.51 45.79
CA ALA A 341 -6.26 -37.80 45.52
C ALA A 341 -5.32 -38.98 45.79
N VAL A 342 -4.08 -38.85 45.30
CA VAL A 342 -3.03 -39.85 45.53
C VAL A 342 -2.72 -40.02 47.01
N THR A 343 -2.59 -38.93 47.75
CA THR A 343 -2.34 -38.95 49.20
C THR A 343 -3.51 -39.61 49.96
N SER A 344 -4.75 -39.30 49.56
CA SER A 344 -5.95 -39.92 50.15
C SER A 344 -5.99 -41.42 49.93
N ILE A 345 -5.63 -41.90 48.73
CA ILE A 345 -5.56 -43.34 48.45
C ILE A 345 -4.45 -44.01 49.27
N ALA A 346 -3.29 -43.39 49.39
CA ALA A 346 -2.19 -43.91 50.19
C ALA A 346 -2.58 -44.04 51.66
N SER A 347 -3.29 -43.05 52.22
CA SER A 347 -3.78 -43.09 53.60
C SER A 347 -4.83 -44.20 53.84
N ILE A 348 -5.77 -44.38 52.88
CA ILE A 348 -6.75 -45.48 52.91
C ILE A 348 -6.04 -46.83 52.86
N ALA A 349 -5.04 -46.96 51.99
CA ALA A 349 -4.24 -48.19 51.88
C ALA A 349 -3.48 -48.52 53.15
N GLN A 350 -2.89 -47.50 53.76
CA GLN A 350 -2.20 -47.66 55.06
C GLN A 350 -3.17 -48.09 56.16
N THR A 351 -4.35 -47.48 56.20
CA THR A 351 -5.41 -47.85 57.17
C THR A 351 -5.91 -49.27 56.95
N GLN A 352 -6.13 -49.67 55.69
CA GLN A 352 -6.51 -51.07 55.36
C GLN A 352 -5.42 -52.04 55.72
N GLY A 353 -4.12 -51.71 55.52
CA GLY A 353 -2.98 -52.52 55.96
C GLY A 353 -3.01 -52.73 57.45
N GLN A 354 -3.24 -51.67 58.24
CA GLN A 354 -3.34 -51.75 59.70
C GLN A 354 -4.54 -52.63 60.15
N TYR A 355 -5.69 -52.49 59.50
CA TYR A 355 -6.84 -53.36 59.75
C TYR A 355 -6.51 -54.83 59.45
N THR A 356 -5.86 -55.08 58.29
CA THR A 356 -5.47 -56.42 57.88
C THR A 356 -4.47 -57.04 58.88
N GLU A 357 -3.55 -56.24 59.41
CA GLU A 357 -2.61 -56.65 60.42
C GLU A 357 -3.27 -56.97 61.79
N VAL A 358 -4.20 -56.09 62.21
CA VAL A 358 -5.01 -56.28 63.41
C VAL A 358 -5.92 -57.51 63.26
N PHE A 359 -6.64 -57.67 62.14
CA PHE A 359 -7.45 -58.85 61.88
C PHE A 359 -6.57 -60.13 61.73
N GLY A 360 -5.40 -60.01 61.11
CA GLY A 360 -4.44 -61.08 60.98
C GLY A 360 -3.91 -61.55 62.37
N SER A 361 -3.65 -60.59 63.23
CA SER A 361 -3.24 -60.91 64.62
C SER A 361 -4.34 -61.54 65.45
N ILE A 362 -5.61 -61.10 65.24
CA ILE A 362 -6.78 -61.64 65.91
C ILE A 362 -7.11 -63.06 65.38
N LEU A 363 -7.01 -63.26 64.07
CA LEU A 363 -7.28 -64.56 63.40
C LEU A 363 -6.02 -65.50 63.52
N GLY A 364 -4.84 -64.98 63.59
CA GLY A 364 -3.57 -65.73 63.75
C GLY A 364 -3.38 -66.32 65.18
N ASP A 365 -3.98 -65.69 66.14
CA ASP A 365 -4.04 -66.29 67.47
C ASP A 365 -5.09 -67.42 67.49
N ASN A 366 -4.67 -68.64 67.22
CA ASN A 366 -5.47 -69.86 67.19
C ASN A 366 -6.34 -70.08 68.42
N LYS A 367 -6.38 -69.19 69.41
CA LYS A 367 -7.22 -69.29 70.61
C LYS A 367 -8.68 -69.07 70.37
N LEU A 368 -9.10 -68.22 69.35
CA LEU A 368 -10.49 -68.01 69.06
C LEU A 368 -11.12 -69.16 68.21
N MET A 369 -10.38 -69.76 67.34
CA MET A 369 -10.81 -70.93 66.60
C MET A 369 -10.93 -72.14 67.53
N ASN A 370 -10.00 -72.33 68.46
CA ASN A 370 -10.09 -73.40 69.46
C ASN A 370 -11.23 -73.19 70.47
N PHE A 371 -11.64 -71.95 70.74
CA PHE A 371 -12.77 -71.66 71.63
C PHE A 371 -14.13 -71.95 70.97
N MET A 372 -14.25 -71.70 69.69
CA MET A 372 -15.53 -71.95 68.92
C MET A 372 -15.70 -73.45 68.57
N PHE A 373 -14.65 -74.23 68.40
CA PHE A 373 -14.75 -75.68 68.12
C PHE A 373 -14.81 -76.55 69.35
N ASN A 374 -14.54 -76.03 70.57
CA ASN A 374 -14.62 -76.78 71.80
C ASN A 374 -15.93 -76.69 72.58
N GLN A 375 -16.98 -76.07 72.02
CA GLN A 375 -18.32 -76.00 72.62
C GLN A 375 -19.32 -76.89 71.92
N THR A 376 -18.95 -77.84 71.11
CA THR A 376 -19.84 -78.82 70.54
C THR A 376 -19.29 -80.24 70.83
N VAL A 377 -19.38 -80.61 72.07
CA VAL A 377 -19.52 -82.05 72.51
C VAL A 377 -20.39 -82.03 73.73
#